data_b23b0b96d2e2abe81d22701c23983bb4
#
_entry.id   b23b0b96d2e2abe81d22701c23983bb4
#
_cell.length_a   1.000
_cell.length_b   1.000
_cell.length_c   1.000
_cell.angle_alpha   90.00
_cell.angle_beta   90.00
_cell.angle_gamma   90.00
#
_symmetry.space_group_name_H-M   'P 1'
#
loop_
_entity.id
_entity.type
_entity.pdbx_description
1 polymer ?
#
loop_
_entity_poly.entity_id
_entity_poly.type
_entity_poly.pdbx_seq_one_letter_code
_entity_poly.pdbx_strand_id
1 'polypeptide(L)'
;CVYSAEQEKEFLTGYLYPAMKQAGLEHIEIFIWDHNKERVFERACDLIDAATDGMIAGTAFHWYSGDHFETLDLVRQQFPEKKLILSESCLEYNKFDSDAEAINAGRLAHDMIGNLNHGLNAFYDWNILLNKEGGPNHVGNYCDAPFLFDEERKELLQRMSADYYWHFAHFIQPGAVRLGFSRYTDEIDVTAWENPDGRIILILLNRGGEAVSVHIRISGKETEIVLSAHSIASGVISGE
;
A
#
# COMPACT_ATOMS: atom_id res chain seq x y z
N CYS A 1 19.54 -12.19 2.38
CA CYS A 1 20.57 -12.16 1.31
C CYS A 1 20.96 -10.73 1.02
N VAL A 2 22.25 -10.42 0.91
CA VAL A 2 22.70 -9.12 0.44
C VAL A 2 22.93 -9.23 -1.06
N TYR A 3 22.10 -8.53 -1.83
CA TYR A 3 22.18 -8.47 -3.30
C TYR A 3 22.55 -7.04 -3.72
N SER A 4 23.63 -6.89 -4.50
CA SER A 4 23.90 -5.60 -5.14
C SER A 4 23.00 -5.42 -6.35
N ALA A 5 22.86 -4.17 -6.83
CA ALA A 5 22.08 -3.89 -8.04
C ALA A 5 22.65 -4.60 -9.27
N GLU A 6 23.98 -4.69 -9.38
CA GLU A 6 24.66 -5.40 -10.46
C GLU A 6 24.36 -6.90 -10.43
N GLN A 7 24.36 -7.52 -9.24
CA GLN A 7 24.02 -8.94 -9.08
C GLN A 7 22.56 -9.22 -9.40
N GLU A 8 21.64 -8.33 -9.00
CA GLU A 8 20.22 -8.43 -9.33
C GLU A 8 20.01 -8.32 -10.85
N LYS A 9 20.69 -7.37 -11.50
CA LYS A 9 20.65 -7.18 -12.94
C LYS A 9 21.25 -8.37 -13.72
N GLU A 10 22.38 -8.90 -13.26
CA GLU A 10 22.99 -10.12 -13.83
C GLU A 10 22.05 -11.31 -13.69
N PHE A 11 21.41 -11.49 -12.51
CA PHE A 11 20.45 -12.56 -12.29
C PHE A 11 19.24 -12.43 -13.23
N LEU A 12 18.67 -11.21 -13.34
CA LEU A 12 17.54 -10.95 -14.21
C LEU A 12 17.87 -11.27 -15.67
N THR A 13 18.97 -10.71 -16.18
CA THR A 13 19.31 -10.79 -17.63
C THR A 13 19.95 -12.11 -18.02
N GLY A 14 20.77 -12.70 -17.15
CA GLY A 14 21.52 -13.92 -17.41
C GLY A 14 20.79 -15.22 -17.09
N TYR A 15 19.85 -15.18 -16.16
CA TYR A 15 19.24 -16.41 -15.65
C TYR A 15 17.70 -16.36 -15.66
N LEU A 16 17.08 -15.40 -14.96
CA LEU A 16 15.64 -15.42 -14.74
C LEU A 16 14.85 -15.21 -16.05
N TYR A 17 15.08 -14.09 -16.74
CA TYR A 17 14.32 -13.77 -17.94
C TYR A 17 14.54 -14.78 -19.08
N PRO A 18 15.77 -15.27 -19.37
CA PRO A 18 15.98 -16.36 -20.32
C PRO A 18 15.26 -17.66 -19.97
N ALA A 19 15.24 -18.05 -18.68
CA ALA A 19 14.52 -19.23 -18.22
C ALA A 19 13.00 -19.08 -18.38
N MET A 20 12.44 -17.92 -18.01
CA MET A 20 11.02 -17.62 -18.23
C MET A 20 10.65 -17.68 -19.71
N LYS A 21 11.48 -17.09 -20.57
CA LYS A 21 11.29 -17.13 -22.01
C LYS A 21 11.32 -18.56 -22.58
N GLN A 22 12.27 -19.38 -22.14
CA GLN A 22 12.32 -20.78 -22.52
C GLN A 22 11.08 -21.58 -22.08
N ALA A 23 10.49 -21.20 -20.94
CA ALA A 23 9.29 -21.81 -20.39
C ALA A 23 7.97 -21.23 -20.97
N GLY A 24 8.01 -20.23 -21.86
CA GLY A 24 6.81 -19.55 -22.37
C GLY A 24 6.09 -18.70 -21.35
N LEU A 25 6.82 -18.14 -20.37
CA LEU A 25 6.30 -17.37 -19.23
C LEU A 25 6.58 -15.86 -19.33
N GLU A 26 6.89 -15.35 -20.53
CA GLU A 26 7.17 -13.93 -20.76
C GLU A 26 5.98 -13.01 -20.42
N HIS A 27 4.79 -13.55 -20.31
CA HIS A 27 3.59 -12.83 -19.90
C HIS A 27 3.52 -12.55 -18.39
N ILE A 28 4.38 -13.16 -17.59
CA ILE A 28 4.44 -12.95 -16.14
C ILE A 28 5.28 -11.70 -15.88
N GLU A 29 4.70 -10.75 -15.15
CA GLU A 29 5.35 -9.49 -14.81
C GLU A 29 6.45 -9.69 -13.76
N ILE A 30 7.62 -9.11 -14.01
CA ILE A 30 8.75 -9.11 -13.08
C ILE A 30 8.83 -7.73 -12.42
N PHE A 31 8.88 -7.74 -11.09
CA PHE A 31 9.13 -6.56 -10.28
C PHE A 31 10.51 -6.68 -9.62
N ILE A 32 11.23 -5.57 -9.58
CA ILE A 32 12.58 -5.49 -9.03
C ILE A 32 12.60 -4.83 -7.65
N TRP A 33 13.72 -4.94 -6.94
CA TRP A 33 14.01 -4.40 -5.61
C TRP A 33 13.41 -5.23 -4.49
N ASP A 34 12.11 -5.19 -4.28
CA ASP A 34 11.37 -5.95 -3.27
C ASP A 34 11.95 -5.81 -1.85
N HIS A 35 12.18 -4.56 -1.43
CA HIS A 35 12.68 -4.18 -0.11
C HIS A 35 12.20 -2.76 0.24
N ASN A 36 12.70 -2.19 1.36
CA ASN A 36 12.22 -0.93 1.92
C ASN A 36 12.24 0.25 0.93
N LYS A 37 11.23 1.10 1.10
CA LYS A 37 10.83 2.19 0.20
C LYS A 37 11.93 3.24 -0.04
N GLU A 38 12.76 3.54 0.97
CA GLU A 38 13.76 4.62 0.90
C GLU A 38 14.78 4.50 -0.23
N ARG A 39 14.98 3.28 -0.76
CA ARG A 39 15.95 3.03 -1.82
C ARG A 39 15.32 2.64 -3.16
N VAL A 40 14.00 2.67 -3.28
CA VAL A 40 13.29 2.20 -4.49
C VAL A 40 13.70 2.98 -5.73
N PHE A 41 13.89 4.30 -5.63
CA PHE A 41 14.32 5.12 -6.76
C PHE A 41 15.77 4.83 -7.20
N GLU A 42 16.70 4.73 -6.25
CA GLU A 42 18.08 4.34 -6.52
C GLU A 42 18.12 3.01 -7.29
N ARG A 43 17.39 2.00 -6.79
CA ARG A 43 17.34 0.68 -7.41
C ARG A 43 16.66 0.67 -8.77
N ALA A 44 15.61 1.43 -8.96
CA ALA A 44 15.00 1.59 -10.28
C ALA A 44 16.00 2.16 -11.28
N CYS A 45 16.76 3.20 -10.91
CA CYS A 45 17.80 3.78 -11.79
C CYS A 45 18.95 2.82 -12.11
N ASP A 46 19.36 1.97 -11.15
CA ASP A 46 20.44 1.02 -11.34
C ASP A 46 20.05 -0.15 -12.27
N LEU A 47 18.78 -0.59 -12.19
CA LEU A 47 18.32 -1.80 -12.88
C LEU A 47 17.63 -1.52 -14.23
N ILE A 48 16.91 -0.40 -14.35
CA ILE A 48 16.12 -0.11 -15.55
C ILE A 48 16.96 0.71 -16.54
N ASP A 49 17.29 0.10 -17.66
CA ASP A 49 17.95 0.74 -18.80
C ASP A 49 17.41 0.17 -20.13
N ALA A 50 17.97 0.59 -21.24
CA ALA A 50 17.53 0.17 -22.57
C ALA A 50 17.59 -1.36 -22.80
N ALA A 51 18.43 -2.09 -22.05
CA ALA A 51 18.56 -3.55 -22.17
C ALA A 51 17.55 -4.30 -21.29
N THR A 52 17.12 -3.73 -20.18
CA THR A 52 16.27 -4.38 -19.17
C THR A 52 14.84 -3.85 -19.14
N ASP A 53 14.58 -2.69 -19.76
CA ASP A 53 13.28 -2.02 -19.72
C ASP A 53 12.12 -2.94 -20.10
N GLY A 54 12.27 -3.70 -21.19
CA GLY A 54 11.25 -4.66 -21.64
C GLY A 54 11.10 -5.92 -20.77
N MET A 55 11.99 -6.14 -19.81
CA MET A 55 11.95 -7.29 -18.90
C MET A 55 11.28 -6.95 -17.56
N ILE A 56 11.22 -5.67 -17.19
CA ILE A 56 10.80 -5.17 -15.88
C ILE A 56 9.45 -4.49 -16.01
N ALA A 57 8.44 -5.00 -15.30
CA ALA A 57 7.12 -4.41 -15.23
C ALA A 57 7.03 -3.22 -14.26
N GLY A 58 7.86 -3.24 -13.22
CA GLY A 58 7.87 -2.18 -12.21
C GLY A 58 8.78 -2.48 -11.03
N THR A 59 8.61 -1.70 -9.96
CA THR A 59 9.31 -1.87 -8.70
C THR A 59 8.37 -2.32 -7.60
N ALA A 60 8.84 -3.27 -6.78
CA ALA A 60 8.19 -3.68 -5.55
C ALA A 60 8.91 -3.03 -4.36
N PHE A 61 8.16 -2.69 -3.30
CA PHE A 61 8.75 -2.11 -2.10
C PHE A 61 8.00 -2.51 -0.82
N HIS A 62 8.68 -2.34 0.32
CA HIS A 62 8.15 -2.61 1.66
C HIS A 62 8.02 -1.31 2.46
N TRP A 63 7.25 -1.34 3.54
CA TRP A 63 6.92 -0.15 4.36
C TRP A 63 7.84 0.10 5.56
N TYR A 64 8.77 -0.80 5.88
CA TYR A 64 9.46 -0.85 7.19
C TYR A 64 10.43 0.29 7.48
N SER A 65 10.80 1.09 6.48
CA SER A 65 11.69 2.25 6.65
C SER A 65 10.98 3.56 6.95
N GLY A 66 9.64 3.61 6.83
CA GLY A 66 8.85 4.82 7.01
C GLY A 66 8.24 5.33 5.70
N ASP A 67 7.76 6.57 5.73
CA ASP A 67 6.90 7.13 4.68
C ASP A 67 7.58 7.22 3.31
N HIS A 68 8.69 7.93 3.19
CA HIS A 68 9.51 8.08 1.96
C HIS A 68 8.68 8.15 0.66
N PHE A 69 7.49 8.78 0.69
CA PHE A 69 6.57 8.83 -0.44
C PHE A 69 7.15 9.59 -1.64
N GLU A 70 8.04 10.55 -1.39
CA GLU A 70 8.76 11.31 -2.41
C GLU A 70 9.58 10.42 -3.34
N THR A 71 10.07 9.28 -2.86
CA THR A 71 10.84 8.34 -3.68
C THR A 71 9.99 7.68 -4.76
N LEU A 72 8.70 7.47 -4.49
CA LEU A 72 7.73 6.93 -5.45
C LEU A 72 7.46 7.92 -6.58
N ASP A 73 7.34 9.22 -6.26
CA ASP A 73 7.20 10.27 -7.27
C ASP A 73 8.42 10.34 -8.18
N LEU A 74 9.63 10.16 -7.64
CA LEU A 74 10.87 10.13 -8.43
C LEU A 74 10.87 8.94 -9.41
N VAL A 75 10.44 7.74 -8.96
CA VAL A 75 10.31 6.57 -9.84
C VAL A 75 9.31 6.86 -10.96
N ARG A 76 8.13 7.41 -10.64
CA ARG A 76 7.10 7.74 -11.63
C ARG A 76 7.54 8.81 -12.63
N GLN A 77 8.31 9.80 -12.20
CA GLN A 77 8.84 10.83 -13.08
C GLN A 77 9.89 10.28 -14.06
N GLN A 78 10.77 9.41 -13.57
CA GLN A 78 11.83 8.81 -14.36
C GLN A 78 11.35 7.66 -15.24
N PHE A 79 10.41 6.86 -14.75
CA PHE A 79 9.90 5.64 -15.38
C PHE A 79 8.36 5.62 -15.37
N PRO A 80 7.68 6.52 -16.12
CA PRO A 80 6.22 6.72 -16.01
C PRO A 80 5.38 5.50 -16.39
N GLU A 81 5.93 4.59 -17.21
CA GLU A 81 5.24 3.36 -17.63
C GLU A 81 5.42 2.18 -16.67
N LYS A 82 6.28 2.33 -15.64
CA LYS A 82 6.55 1.26 -14.67
C LYS A 82 5.55 1.30 -13.53
N LYS A 83 5.12 0.11 -13.12
CA LYS A 83 4.21 -0.05 -11.99
C LYS A 83 4.96 0.07 -10.66
N LEU A 84 4.24 0.56 -9.65
CA LEU A 84 4.68 0.57 -8.25
C LEU A 84 3.78 -0.38 -7.45
N ILE A 85 4.36 -1.35 -6.77
CA ILE A 85 3.61 -2.24 -5.88
C ILE A 85 4.21 -2.24 -4.49
N LEU A 86 3.38 -2.12 -3.46
CA LEU A 86 3.77 -2.43 -2.10
C LEU A 86 3.55 -3.94 -1.93
N SER A 87 4.66 -4.68 -1.85
CA SER A 87 4.68 -6.15 -1.85
C SER A 87 4.68 -6.76 -0.47
N GLU A 88 5.00 -5.97 0.56
CA GLU A 88 5.04 -6.42 1.93
C GLU A 88 4.81 -5.30 2.93
N SER A 89 3.87 -5.54 3.85
CA SER A 89 3.69 -4.76 5.07
C SER A 89 3.13 -5.67 6.16
N CYS A 90 3.53 -5.47 7.39
CA CYS A 90 2.86 -6.03 8.58
C CYS A 90 3.22 -5.22 9.83
N LEU A 91 2.40 -5.35 10.84
CA LEU A 91 2.64 -4.77 12.16
C LEU A 91 3.34 -5.81 13.04
N GLU A 92 4.62 -5.61 13.29
CA GLU A 92 5.44 -6.50 14.12
C GLU A 92 5.19 -6.21 15.61
N TYR A 93 4.77 -7.20 16.40
CA TYR A 93 4.45 -7.03 17.83
C TYR A 93 5.65 -6.70 18.72
N ASN A 94 6.86 -6.86 18.22
CA ASN A 94 8.07 -6.37 18.91
C ASN A 94 8.28 -4.84 18.78
N LYS A 95 7.55 -4.18 17.87
CA LYS A 95 7.61 -2.74 17.60
C LYS A 95 6.31 -2.02 17.91
N PHE A 96 5.18 -2.73 17.84
CA PHE A 96 3.84 -2.16 17.97
C PHE A 96 3.05 -2.91 19.04
N ASP A 97 2.33 -2.16 19.85
CA ASP A 97 1.43 -2.72 20.87
C ASP A 97 0.24 -3.41 20.17
N SER A 98 0.08 -4.71 20.39
CA SER A 98 -1.00 -5.51 19.80
C SER A 98 -2.40 -5.05 20.23
N ASP A 99 -2.52 -4.40 21.41
CA ASP A 99 -3.80 -3.95 21.95
C ASP A 99 -4.21 -2.57 21.41
N ALA A 100 -3.30 -1.85 20.76
CA ALA A 100 -3.55 -0.53 20.16
C ALA A 100 -4.15 -0.63 18.75
N GLU A 101 -5.19 -1.44 18.55
CA GLU A 101 -5.73 -1.78 17.22
C GLU A 101 -6.07 -0.57 16.36
N ALA A 102 -6.77 0.43 16.89
CA ALA A 102 -7.17 1.61 16.13
C ALA A 102 -5.96 2.44 15.66
N ILE A 103 -4.96 2.58 16.52
CA ILE A 103 -3.71 3.28 16.20
C ILE A 103 -2.95 2.50 15.12
N ASN A 104 -2.87 1.19 15.25
CA ASN A 104 -2.17 0.31 14.34
C ASN A 104 -2.85 0.27 12.95
N ALA A 105 -4.18 0.13 12.90
CA ALA A 105 -4.95 0.22 11.67
C ALA A 105 -4.79 1.60 11.01
N GLY A 106 -4.75 2.67 11.81
CA GLY A 106 -4.47 4.02 11.32
C GLY A 106 -3.09 4.18 10.68
N ARG A 107 -2.05 3.48 11.19
CA ARG A 107 -0.70 3.49 10.58
C ARG A 107 -0.71 2.80 9.20
N LEU A 108 -1.36 1.65 9.09
CA LEU A 108 -1.50 0.93 7.82
C LEU A 108 -2.27 1.77 6.80
N ALA A 109 -3.38 2.38 7.20
CA ALA A 109 -4.17 3.23 6.31
C ALA A 109 -3.42 4.51 5.90
N HIS A 110 -2.62 5.10 6.78
CA HIS A 110 -1.76 6.23 6.46
C HIS A 110 -0.74 5.88 5.36
N ASP A 111 -0.03 4.77 5.53
CA ASP A 111 0.93 4.31 4.51
C ASP A 111 0.22 4.00 3.18
N MET A 112 -0.95 3.35 3.24
CA MET A 112 -1.74 3.08 2.03
C MET A 112 -2.19 4.36 1.32
N ILE A 113 -2.74 5.35 2.06
CA ILE A 113 -3.14 6.65 1.50
C ILE A 113 -1.93 7.36 0.88
N GLY A 114 -0.81 7.38 1.59
CA GLY A 114 0.42 7.99 1.10
C GLY A 114 0.91 7.34 -0.18
N ASN A 115 1.04 6.02 -0.21
CA ASN A 115 1.48 5.27 -1.39
C ASN A 115 0.52 5.47 -2.57
N LEU A 116 -0.79 5.41 -2.36
CA LEU A 116 -1.82 5.64 -3.38
C LEU A 116 -1.74 7.05 -3.97
N ASN A 117 -1.52 8.05 -3.15
CA ASN A 117 -1.35 9.43 -3.60
C ASN A 117 -0.08 9.62 -4.43
N HIS A 118 0.92 8.77 -4.25
CA HIS A 118 2.20 8.79 -4.95
C HIS A 118 2.33 7.70 -6.02
N GLY A 119 1.19 7.10 -6.43
CA GLY A 119 1.09 6.30 -7.66
C GLY A 119 1.17 4.80 -7.50
N LEU A 120 0.91 4.28 -6.31
CA LEU A 120 0.79 2.85 -6.07
C LEU A 120 -0.27 2.21 -6.98
N ASN A 121 0.06 1.09 -7.59
CA ASN A 121 -0.82 0.29 -8.44
C ASN A 121 -1.43 -0.91 -7.71
N ALA A 122 -0.71 -1.49 -6.75
CA ALA A 122 -1.19 -2.64 -5.97
C ALA A 122 -0.57 -2.67 -4.58
N PHE A 123 -1.31 -3.22 -3.64
CA PHE A 123 -0.94 -3.39 -2.25
C PHE A 123 -1.08 -4.86 -1.84
N TYR A 124 -0.06 -5.40 -1.19
CA TYR A 124 -0.05 -6.74 -0.61
C TYR A 124 0.38 -6.66 0.85
N ASP A 125 -0.45 -7.19 1.75
CA ASP A 125 -0.07 -7.39 3.12
C ASP A 125 0.67 -8.74 3.28
N TRP A 126 1.48 -8.86 4.34
CA TRP A 126 2.29 -10.06 4.58
C TRP A 126 1.42 -11.30 4.85
N ASN A 127 0.38 -11.15 5.68
CA ASN A 127 -0.50 -12.25 6.03
C ASN A 127 -1.96 -11.80 6.09
N ILE A 128 -2.87 -12.61 5.58
CA ILE A 128 -4.30 -12.42 5.76
C ILE A 128 -4.79 -13.04 7.08
N LEU A 129 -4.16 -14.12 7.52
CA LEU A 129 -4.57 -14.91 8.69
C LEU A 129 -3.35 -15.43 9.43
N LEU A 130 -3.31 -15.20 10.74
CA LEU A 130 -2.33 -15.74 11.66
C LEU A 130 -3.03 -16.41 12.85
N ASN A 131 -2.27 -17.13 13.71
CA ASN A 131 -2.81 -17.55 14.99
C ASN A 131 -2.91 -16.34 15.94
N LYS A 132 -3.56 -16.51 17.08
CA LYS A 132 -3.81 -15.44 18.05
C LYS A 132 -2.55 -14.75 18.57
N GLU A 133 -1.43 -15.46 18.61
CA GLU A 133 -0.13 -14.94 19.02
C GLU A 133 0.60 -14.17 17.89
N GLY A 134 0.07 -14.20 16.66
CA GLY A 134 0.69 -13.55 15.51
C GLY A 134 1.71 -14.42 14.76
N GLY A 135 1.56 -15.74 14.85
CA GLY A 135 2.39 -16.73 14.16
C GLY A 135 1.57 -17.68 13.27
N PRO A 136 2.19 -18.76 12.77
CA PRO A 136 3.54 -19.22 13.09
C PRO A 136 4.65 -18.42 12.40
N ASN A 137 5.84 -18.44 13.00
CA ASN A 137 7.06 -17.90 12.39
C ASN A 137 8.29 -18.69 12.89
N HIS A 138 9.45 -18.50 12.23
CA HIS A 138 10.68 -19.25 12.50
C HIS A 138 11.77 -18.43 13.21
N VAL A 139 11.53 -17.11 13.42
CA VAL A 139 12.54 -16.19 14.00
C VAL A 139 12.03 -15.42 15.22
N GLY A 140 10.83 -15.76 15.73
CA GLY A 140 10.22 -15.07 16.87
C GLY A 140 9.64 -13.70 16.53
N ASN A 141 9.46 -13.39 15.25
CA ASN A 141 8.84 -12.14 14.79
C ASN A 141 7.33 -12.33 14.62
N TYR A 142 6.59 -12.11 15.69
CA TYR A 142 5.14 -12.17 15.71
C TYR A 142 4.54 -10.90 15.13
N CYS A 143 3.49 -11.06 14.31
CA CYS A 143 2.88 -9.97 13.56
C CYS A 143 1.36 -9.92 13.77
N ASP A 144 0.77 -8.76 13.49
CA ASP A 144 -0.68 -8.64 13.31
C ASP A 144 -1.08 -9.11 11.90
N ALA A 145 -2.35 -9.45 11.76
CA ALA A 145 -2.99 -9.74 10.47
C ALA A 145 -4.44 -9.27 10.53
N PRO A 146 -5.10 -9.05 9.38
CA PRO A 146 -6.51 -8.71 9.33
C PRO A 146 -7.42 -9.69 10.07
N PHE A 147 -7.01 -10.96 10.13
CA PHE A 147 -7.70 -11.99 10.88
C PHE A 147 -6.73 -12.79 11.73
N LEU A 148 -7.15 -13.09 12.98
CA LEU A 148 -6.43 -14.00 13.87
C LEU A 148 -7.32 -15.20 14.19
N PHE A 149 -6.74 -16.38 14.28
CA PHE A 149 -7.45 -17.59 14.70
C PHE A 149 -7.12 -17.96 16.14
N ASP A 150 -8.15 -17.96 16.99
CA ASP A 150 -8.06 -18.45 18.36
C ASP A 150 -8.25 -19.96 18.35
N GLU A 151 -7.16 -20.72 18.51
CA GLU A 151 -7.17 -22.18 18.48
C GLU A 151 -7.92 -22.82 19.66
N GLU A 152 -7.97 -22.15 20.81
CA GLU A 152 -8.66 -22.65 22.01
C GLU A 152 -10.17 -22.52 21.85
N ARG A 153 -10.65 -21.37 21.37
CA ARG A 153 -12.07 -21.09 21.16
C ARG A 153 -12.59 -21.55 19.81
N LYS A 154 -11.67 -21.85 18.87
CA LYS A 154 -11.97 -22.17 17.47
C LYS A 154 -12.77 -21.04 16.78
N GLU A 155 -12.37 -19.82 17.05
CA GLU A 155 -13.00 -18.60 16.55
C GLU A 155 -12.05 -17.80 15.66
N LEU A 156 -12.61 -17.19 14.61
CA LEU A 156 -11.92 -16.21 13.80
C LEU A 156 -12.15 -14.83 14.43
N LEU A 157 -11.06 -14.17 14.79
CA LEU A 157 -11.06 -12.82 15.35
C LEU A 157 -10.74 -11.86 14.23
N GLN A 158 -11.68 -10.98 13.88
CA GLN A 158 -11.44 -9.90 12.94
C GLN A 158 -10.74 -8.76 13.68
N ARG A 159 -9.64 -8.27 13.12
CA ARG A 159 -8.90 -7.12 13.63
C ARG A 159 -9.38 -5.85 12.94
N MET A 160 -9.17 -4.70 13.56
CA MET A 160 -9.56 -3.40 12.99
C MET A 160 -8.84 -3.09 11.66
N SER A 161 -7.66 -3.65 11.43
CA SER A 161 -6.97 -3.55 10.14
C SER A 161 -7.80 -4.11 8.97
N ALA A 162 -8.60 -5.16 9.20
CA ALA A 162 -9.51 -5.68 8.18
C ALA A 162 -10.56 -4.65 7.77
N ASP A 163 -11.15 -3.94 8.74
CA ASP A 163 -12.13 -2.90 8.46
C ASP A 163 -11.50 -1.73 7.70
N TYR A 164 -10.26 -1.33 8.05
CA TYR A 164 -9.56 -0.26 7.36
C TYR A 164 -9.19 -0.64 5.94
N TYR A 165 -8.69 -1.86 5.68
CA TYR A 165 -8.42 -2.36 4.33
C TYR A 165 -9.69 -2.45 3.48
N TRP A 166 -10.83 -2.79 4.09
CA TRP A 166 -12.11 -2.84 3.41
C TRP A 166 -12.48 -1.50 2.75
N HIS A 167 -12.18 -0.36 3.37
CA HIS A 167 -12.42 0.95 2.78
C HIS A 167 -11.71 1.13 1.44
N PHE A 168 -10.50 0.64 1.30
CA PHE A 168 -9.76 0.73 0.04
C PHE A 168 -10.25 -0.33 -0.96
N ALA A 169 -10.28 -1.59 -0.56
CA ALA A 169 -10.58 -2.70 -1.45
C ALA A 169 -12.04 -2.71 -1.95
N HIS A 170 -12.98 -2.18 -1.15
CA HIS A 170 -14.39 -2.14 -1.52
C HIS A 170 -14.74 -0.93 -2.39
N PHE A 171 -14.19 0.24 -2.08
CA PHE A 171 -14.61 1.48 -2.73
C PHE A 171 -13.77 1.83 -3.95
N ILE A 172 -12.46 1.60 -3.95
CA ILE A 172 -11.60 1.89 -5.09
C ILE A 172 -11.58 0.67 -6.02
N GLN A 173 -12.18 0.80 -7.20
CA GLN A 173 -12.28 -0.30 -8.16
C GLN A 173 -11.02 -0.41 -9.03
N PRO A 174 -10.69 -1.62 -9.54
CA PRO A 174 -9.68 -1.76 -10.58
C PRO A 174 -9.99 -0.83 -11.77
N GLY A 175 -8.97 -0.07 -12.20
CA GLY A 175 -9.12 0.94 -13.24
C GLY A 175 -9.54 2.32 -12.74
N ALA A 176 -9.72 2.51 -11.43
CA ALA A 176 -9.94 3.84 -10.86
C ALA A 176 -8.76 4.78 -11.13
N VAL A 177 -9.05 6.05 -11.35
CA VAL A 177 -8.08 7.11 -11.60
C VAL A 177 -8.01 8.04 -10.39
N ARG A 178 -6.80 8.29 -9.90
CA ARG A 178 -6.59 9.20 -8.77
C ARG A 178 -6.92 10.63 -9.17
N LEU A 179 -7.70 11.30 -8.35
CA LEU A 179 -8.03 12.72 -8.49
C LEU A 179 -7.07 13.60 -7.68
N GLY A 180 -6.72 14.75 -8.23
CA GLY A 180 -6.02 15.81 -7.49
C GLY A 180 -6.97 16.49 -6.51
N PHE A 181 -6.45 16.86 -5.35
CA PHE A 181 -7.20 17.61 -4.35
C PHE A 181 -6.30 18.61 -3.62
N SER A 182 -6.92 19.61 -2.97
CA SER A 182 -6.22 20.51 -2.04
C SER A 182 -6.65 20.18 -0.61
N ARG A 183 -5.68 20.16 0.29
CA ARG A 183 -5.87 19.92 1.72
C ARG A 183 -5.32 21.13 2.49
N TYR A 184 -6.09 21.64 3.45
CA TYR A 184 -5.75 22.84 4.22
C TYR A 184 -5.37 22.52 5.67
N THR A 185 -5.25 21.24 6.02
CA THR A 185 -4.86 20.76 7.35
C THR A 185 -4.04 19.50 7.22
N ASP A 186 -3.12 19.25 8.16
CA ASP A 186 -2.38 18.00 8.30
C ASP A 186 -3.00 17.04 9.33
N GLU A 187 -4.16 17.39 9.90
CA GLU A 187 -4.85 16.58 10.91
C GLU A 187 -5.47 15.31 10.33
N ILE A 188 -5.78 15.31 9.02
CA ILE A 188 -6.37 14.18 8.33
C ILE A 188 -5.55 13.79 7.11
N ASP A 189 -5.52 12.49 6.81
CA ASP A 189 -5.04 11.98 5.53
C ASP A 189 -6.21 11.78 4.58
N VAL A 190 -5.98 12.03 3.28
CA VAL A 190 -7.03 11.98 2.25
C VAL A 190 -6.49 11.31 1.01
N THR A 191 -7.32 10.51 0.34
CA THR A 191 -7.12 10.13 -1.07
C THR A 191 -8.44 10.20 -1.82
N ALA A 192 -8.40 10.58 -3.10
CA ALA A 192 -9.58 10.80 -3.93
C ALA A 192 -9.43 10.06 -5.27
N TRP A 193 -10.48 9.39 -5.71
CA TRP A 193 -10.48 8.52 -6.88
C TRP A 193 -11.75 8.67 -7.69
N GLU A 194 -11.66 8.53 -9.00
CA GLU A 194 -12.79 8.33 -9.89
C GLU A 194 -12.80 6.89 -10.38
N ASN A 195 -13.85 6.16 -10.05
CA ASN A 195 -14.07 4.80 -10.50
C ASN A 195 -14.48 4.75 -11.98
N PRO A 196 -14.32 3.61 -12.68
CA PRO A 196 -14.73 3.46 -14.07
C PRO A 196 -16.23 3.77 -14.34
N ASP A 197 -17.06 3.70 -13.31
CA ASP A 197 -18.50 4.04 -13.39
C ASP A 197 -18.81 5.53 -13.16
N GLY A 198 -17.75 6.37 -13.02
CA GLY A 198 -17.86 7.82 -12.81
C GLY A 198 -18.13 8.23 -11.37
N ARG A 199 -18.24 7.31 -10.42
CA ARG A 199 -18.38 7.64 -9.01
C ARG A 199 -17.05 8.16 -8.45
N ILE A 200 -17.11 9.26 -7.70
CA ILE A 200 -15.96 9.78 -6.97
C ILE A 200 -15.93 9.17 -5.58
N ILE A 201 -14.79 8.62 -5.23
CA ILE A 201 -14.50 8.00 -3.94
C ILE A 201 -13.53 8.89 -3.17
N LEU A 202 -13.89 9.20 -1.93
CA LEU A 202 -13.02 9.84 -0.96
C LEU A 202 -12.75 8.87 0.18
N ILE A 203 -11.48 8.71 0.56
CA ILE A 203 -11.11 8.03 1.80
C ILE A 203 -10.41 9.05 2.68
N LEU A 204 -10.92 9.19 3.90
CA LEU A 204 -10.50 10.17 4.89
C LEU A 204 -10.07 9.42 6.16
N LEU A 205 -8.91 9.75 6.69
CA LEU A 205 -8.36 9.12 7.88
C LEU A 205 -8.03 10.17 8.92
N ASN A 206 -8.59 10.04 10.11
CA ASN A 206 -8.19 10.78 11.30
C ASN A 206 -7.32 9.89 12.20
N ARG A 207 -6.02 10.18 12.27
CA ARG A 207 -5.08 9.47 13.16
C ARG A 207 -4.98 10.10 14.55
N GLY A 208 -5.57 11.28 14.72
CA GLY A 208 -5.54 12.02 15.97
C GLY A 208 -6.44 11.44 17.05
N GLY A 209 -6.16 11.79 18.30
CA GLY A 209 -6.95 11.38 19.48
C GLY A 209 -8.22 12.17 19.72
N GLU A 210 -8.54 13.16 18.86
CA GLU A 210 -9.72 14.00 18.96
C GLU A 210 -10.56 13.93 17.67
N ALA A 211 -11.85 14.20 17.79
CA ALA A 211 -12.73 14.30 16.63
C ALA A 211 -12.42 15.56 15.81
N VAL A 212 -12.44 15.44 14.49
CA VAL A 212 -12.17 16.56 13.55
C VAL A 212 -13.37 16.80 12.65
N SER A 213 -13.83 18.05 12.56
CA SER A 213 -14.82 18.47 11.55
C SER A 213 -14.12 18.76 10.22
N VAL A 214 -14.61 18.11 9.15
CA VAL A 214 -14.03 18.18 7.82
C VAL A 214 -15.05 18.76 6.85
N HIS A 215 -14.70 19.88 6.22
CA HIS A 215 -15.48 20.49 5.14
C HIS A 215 -14.96 19.98 3.79
N ILE A 216 -15.82 19.32 3.04
CA ILE A 216 -15.53 18.77 1.71
C ILE A 216 -16.22 19.62 0.66
N ARG A 217 -15.45 20.11 -0.33
CA ARG A 217 -15.99 20.86 -1.47
C ARG A 217 -15.65 20.13 -2.78
N ILE A 218 -16.69 19.82 -3.56
CA ILE A 218 -16.55 19.17 -4.87
C ILE A 218 -17.54 19.82 -5.85
N SER A 219 -17.03 20.31 -6.98
CA SER A 219 -17.84 20.91 -8.05
C SER A 219 -18.82 21.99 -7.57
N GLY A 220 -18.37 22.82 -6.61
CA GLY A 220 -19.17 23.92 -6.04
C GLY A 220 -20.22 23.47 -5.01
N LYS A 221 -20.38 22.19 -4.74
CA LYS A 221 -21.19 21.66 -3.63
C LYS A 221 -20.30 21.46 -2.41
N GLU A 222 -20.86 21.66 -1.23
CA GLU A 222 -20.16 21.52 0.05
C GLU A 222 -20.93 20.57 0.98
N THR A 223 -20.18 19.83 1.75
CA THR A 223 -20.70 19.02 2.86
C THR A 223 -19.74 19.07 4.04
N GLU A 224 -20.25 18.85 5.21
CA GLU A 224 -19.48 18.71 6.45
C GLU A 224 -19.68 17.33 7.03
N ILE A 225 -18.59 16.72 7.48
CA ILE A 225 -18.60 15.46 8.22
C ILE A 225 -17.73 15.60 9.46
N VAL A 226 -18.03 14.82 10.49
CA VAL A 226 -17.18 14.71 11.67
C VAL A 226 -16.51 13.33 11.66
N LEU A 227 -15.18 13.32 11.63
CA LEU A 227 -14.37 12.12 11.80
C LEU A 227 -14.05 11.94 13.28
N SER A 228 -14.45 10.83 13.86
CA SER A 228 -14.08 10.48 15.23
C SER A 228 -12.56 10.34 15.38
N ALA A 229 -12.06 10.38 16.61
CA ALA A 229 -10.68 10.01 16.91
C ALA A 229 -10.36 8.61 16.35
N HIS A 230 -9.15 8.44 15.82
CA HIS A 230 -8.65 7.15 15.29
C HIS A 230 -9.66 6.44 14.38
N SER A 231 -10.17 7.15 13.36
CA SER A 231 -11.19 6.60 12.47
C SER A 231 -10.90 6.82 10.99
N ILE A 232 -11.43 5.93 10.16
CA ILE A 232 -11.44 6.03 8.71
C ILE A 232 -12.89 6.17 8.21
N ALA A 233 -13.10 6.92 7.15
CA ALA A 233 -14.39 7.06 6.50
C ALA A 233 -14.24 7.06 4.97
N SER A 234 -15.22 6.49 4.28
CA SER A 234 -15.34 6.59 2.82
C SER A 234 -16.57 7.40 2.43
N GLY A 235 -16.39 8.36 1.55
CA GLY A 235 -17.45 9.10 0.86
C GLY A 235 -17.60 8.63 -0.57
N VAL A 236 -18.85 8.41 -1.01
CA VAL A 236 -19.19 8.09 -2.40
C VAL A 236 -20.04 9.20 -2.96
N ILE A 237 -19.58 9.83 -4.03
CA ILE A 237 -20.26 10.91 -4.71
C ILE A 237 -20.63 10.43 -6.11
N SER A 238 -21.93 10.36 -6.37
CA SER A 238 -22.45 10.04 -7.70
C SER A 238 -22.65 11.33 -8.47
N GLY A 239 -22.25 11.34 -9.75
CA GLY A 239 -22.67 12.40 -10.67
C GLY A 239 -24.21 12.40 -10.83
N GLU A 240 -24.79 13.59 -10.98
CA GLU A 240 -26.18 13.70 -11.45
C GLU A 240 -26.26 13.45 -12.96
#